data_953369e4475d80fe8e29afdca6bcbaa1
#
_entry.id   953369e4475d80fe8e29afdca6bcbaa1
#
_cell.length_a   1.000
_cell.length_b   1.000
_cell.length_c   1.000
_cell.angle_alpha   90.00
_cell.angle_beta   90.00
_cell.angle_gamma   90.00
#
_symmetry.space_group_name_H-M   'P 1'
#
loop_
_entity.id
_entity.type
_entity.pdbx_description
1 polymer ?
#
loop_
_entity_poly.entity_id
_entity_poly.type
_entity_poly.pdbx_seq_one_letter_code
_entity_poly.pdbx_strand_id
1 'polypeptide(L)'
;RLHTNFVVARSFFYFTRPLIGLDVTIENEHYLQNRPAIMVGNHQSMVDTVYLGRMFPTSSIILGKKELLYVPFLGQFMWLGGNVFVDRKNRASAIKTMDSIGAYMRKNNLMMIIYPEGTRSHLATPDLLPFKKGAFHLAVQTQLPIIPVVCENYYRLYDSKTRFEGGRLRVAAVSYTHLTLPTKA
;
A
#
# COMPACT_ATOMS: atom_id res chain seq x y z
N ARG A 1 -9.11 11.61 -12.16
CA ARG A 1 -8.14 11.64 -11.04
C ARG A 1 -7.79 10.24 -10.53
N LEU A 2 -8.76 9.48 -10.02
CA LEU A 2 -8.52 8.17 -9.38
C LEU A 2 -8.01 7.11 -10.36
N HIS A 3 -8.44 7.18 -11.60
CA HIS A 3 -7.96 6.27 -12.66
C HIS A 3 -6.50 6.54 -13.05
N THR A 4 -6.00 7.74 -12.83
CA THR A 4 -4.62 8.13 -13.14
C THR A 4 -3.61 7.30 -12.34
N ASN A 5 -3.86 7.08 -11.03
CA ASN A 5 -2.98 6.23 -10.22
C ASN A 5 -2.84 4.83 -10.78
N PHE A 6 -3.96 4.22 -11.18
CA PHE A 6 -3.98 2.88 -11.79
C PHE A 6 -3.17 2.85 -13.09
N VAL A 7 -3.44 3.78 -14.01
CA VAL A 7 -2.76 3.83 -15.31
C VAL A 7 -1.25 4.01 -15.12
N VAL A 8 -0.85 4.97 -14.30
CA VAL A 8 0.58 5.24 -14.07
C VAL A 8 1.27 4.07 -13.35
N ALA A 9 0.64 3.48 -12.34
CA ALA A 9 1.21 2.33 -11.63
C ALA A 9 1.39 1.12 -12.57
N ARG A 10 0.39 0.84 -13.42
CA ARG A 10 0.47 -0.23 -14.43
C ARG A 10 1.52 0.07 -15.49
N SER A 11 1.57 1.29 -16.02
CA SER A 11 2.58 1.69 -17.01
C SER A 11 3.98 1.58 -16.43
N PHE A 12 4.16 2.03 -15.19
CA PHE A 12 5.44 1.88 -14.48
C PHE A 12 5.87 0.43 -14.36
N PHE A 13 4.95 -0.47 -13.96
CA PHE A 13 5.23 -1.90 -13.89
C PHE A 13 5.64 -2.48 -15.24
N TYR A 14 4.84 -2.25 -16.29
CA TYR A 14 5.13 -2.83 -17.61
C TYR A 14 6.40 -2.28 -18.23
N PHE A 15 6.79 -1.04 -17.93
CA PHE A 15 8.04 -0.45 -18.36
C PHE A 15 9.24 -1.00 -17.57
N THR A 16 9.13 -1.10 -16.27
CA THR A 16 10.25 -1.50 -15.40
C THR A 16 10.47 -3.01 -15.37
N ARG A 17 9.40 -3.82 -15.47
CA ARG A 17 9.46 -5.29 -15.43
C ARG A 17 10.54 -5.89 -16.33
N PRO A 18 10.58 -5.60 -17.65
CA PRO A 18 11.59 -6.18 -18.54
C PRO A 18 13.00 -5.70 -18.22
N LEU A 19 13.16 -4.48 -17.73
CA LEU A 19 14.47 -3.89 -17.42
C LEU A 19 15.11 -4.55 -16.20
N ILE A 20 14.29 -4.94 -15.22
CA ILE A 20 14.76 -5.53 -13.95
C ILE A 20 14.57 -7.06 -13.91
N GLY A 21 13.99 -7.65 -14.94
CA GLY A 21 13.78 -9.10 -15.02
C GLY A 21 12.83 -9.65 -13.94
N LEU A 22 11.92 -8.83 -13.41
CA LEU A 22 11.03 -9.24 -12.30
C LEU A 22 9.70 -9.77 -12.84
N ASP A 23 9.37 -11.01 -12.53
CA ASP A 23 8.05 -11.58 -12.77
C ASP A 23 7.24 -11.64 -11.48
N VAL A 24 5.98 -11.14 -11.51
CA VAL A 24 5.13 -11.01 -10.32
C VAL A 24 3.88 -11.86 -10.47
N THR A 25 3.73 -12.84 -9.59
CA THR A 25 2.53 -13.67 -9.48
C THR A 25 1.69 -13.20 -8.31
N ILE A 26 0.38 -13.02 -8.53
CA ILE A 26 -0.55 -12.61 -7.47
C ILE A 26 -1.51 -13.76 -7.19
N GLU A 27 -1.48 -14.25 -5.97
CA GLU A 27 -2.42 -15.24 -5.48
C GLU A 27 -3.67 -14.55 -4.93
N ASN A 28 -4.84 -15.13 -5.22
CA ASN A 28 -6.14 -14.62 -4.77
C ASN A 28 -6.43 -13.16 -5.19
N GLU A 29 -5.98 -12.74 -6.36
CA GLU A 29 -6.11 -11.37 -6.89
C GLU A 29 -7.56 -10.85 -6.84
N HIS A 30 -8.56 -11.75 -6.85
CA HIS A 30 -9.97 -11.39 -6.78
C HIS A 30 -10.35 -10.63 -5.50
N TYR A 31 -9.65 -10.83 -4.37
CA TYR A 31 -9.91 -10.05 -3.15
C TYR A 31 -9.61 -8.56 -3.32
N LEU A 32 -8.72 -8.19 -4.24
CA LEU A 32 -8.39 -6.80 -4.53
C LEU A 32 -9.53 -6.06 -5.26
N GLN A 33 -10.58 -6.75 -5.64
CA GLN A 33 -11.78 -6.14 -6.23
C GLN A 33 -12.78 -5.67 -5.16
N ASN A 34 -12.64 -6.15 -3.92
CA ASN A 34 -13.54 -5.78 -2.82
C ASN A 34 -13.29 -4.34 -2.38
N ARG A 35 -14.23 -3.46 -2.66
CA ARG A 35 -14.16 -2.03 -2.34
C ARG A 35 -15.50 -1.53 -1.79
N PRO A 36 -15.54 -0.52 -0.92
CA PRO A 36 -14.38 0.19 -0.35
C PRO A 36 -13.64 -0.66 0.70
N ALA A 37 -12.32 -0.58 0.75
CA ALA A 37 -11.49 -1.38 1.66
C ALA A 37 -10.15 -0.71 1.98
N ILE A 38 -9.47 -1.21 3.01
CA ILE A 38 -8.10 -0.81 3.37
C ILE A 38 -7.18 -2.00 3.08
N MET A 39 -6.32 -1.84 2.08
CA MET A 39 -5.28 -2.81 1.78
C MET A 39 -4.07 -2.55 2.68
N VAL A 40 -3.62 -3.55 3.41
CA VAL A 40 -2.43 -3.48 4.25
C VAL A 40 -1.39 -4.47 3.74
N GLY A 41 -0.17 -3.97 3.49
CA GLY A 41 0.93 -4.79 2.98
C GLY A 41 2.20 -4.63 3.81
N ASN A 42 3.09 -5.63 3.76
CA ASN A 42 4.44 -5.50 4.28
C ASN A 42 5.29 -4.63 3.35
N HIS A 43 6.22 -3.87 3.94
CA HIS A 43 7.02 -2.88 3.23
C HIS A 43 8.51 -3.22 3.32
N GLN A 44 9.10 -3.72 2.24
CA GLN A 44 10.46 -4.24 2.27
C GLN A 44 11.49 -3.27 1.66
N SER A 45 11.25 -2.78 0.44
CA SER A 45 12.22 -1.92 -0.24
C SER A 45 11.58 -1.06 -1.35
N MET A 46 12.41 -0.52 -2.25
CA MET A 46 11.96 0.20 -3.46
C MET A 46 11.22 -0.72 -4.44
N VAL A 47 11.52 -2.01 -4.46
CA VAL A 47 10.88 -3.00 -5.35
C VAL A 47 9.39 -3.14 -5.08
N ASP A 48 8.94 -2.77 -3.87
CA ASP A 48 7.51 -2.73 -3.55
C ASP A 48 6.71 -1.85 -4.50
N THR A 49 7.30 -0.77 -5.00
CA THR A 49 6.66 0.11 -5.98
C THR A 49 6.41 -0.62 -7.31
N VAL A 50 7.30 -1.54 -7.67
CA VAL A 50 7.19 -2.31 -8.92
C VAL A 50 6.06 -3.34 -8.82
N TYR A 51 6.08 -4.22 -7.80
CA TYR A 51 5.02 -5.22 -7.70
C TYR A 51 3.66 -4.59 -7.37
N LEU A 52 3.65 -3.48 -6.61
CA LEU A 52 2.44 -2.71 -6.39
C LEU A 52 1.84 -2.25 -7.73
N GLY A 53 2.66 -1.83 -8.68
CA GLY A 53 2.22 -1.50 -10.04
C GLY A 53 1.49 -2.65 -10.72
N ARG A 54 1.93 -3.91 -10.52
CA ARG A 54 1.24 -5.10 -11.08
C ARG A 54 -0.13 -5.34 -10.42
N MET A 55 -0.24 -5.16 -9.13
CA MET A 55 -1.46 -5.46 -8.37
C MET A 55 -2.37 -4.27 -8.12
N PHE A 56 -1.95 -3.06 -8.50
CA PHE A 56 -2.65 -1.80 -8.17
C PHE A 56 -4.11 -1.86 -8.62
N PRO A 57 -5.09 -1.84 -7.70
CA PRO A 57 -6.50 -1.88 -8.08
C PRO A 57 -6.96 -0.56 -8.69
N THR A 58 -7.97 -0.61 -9.54
CA THR A 58 -8.65 0.61 -9.99
C THR A 58 -9.28 1.34 -8.82
N SER A 59 -9.39 2.66 -8.90
CA SER A 59 -9.98 3.49 -7.83
C SER A 59 -9.26 3.31 -6.49
N SER A 60 -7.93 3.34 -6.51
CA SER A 60 -7.10 3.23 -5.32
C SER A 60 -6.32 4.50 -5.04
N ILE A 61 -6.08 4.74 -3.75
CA ILE A 61 -5.27 5.84 -3.23
C ILE A 61 -4.21 5.29 -2.28
N ILE A 62 -3.09 5.98 -2.20
CA ILE A 62 -1.98 5.62 -1.31
C ILE A 62 -1.93 6.59 -0.14
N LEU A 63 -1.69 6.09 1.06
CA LEU A 63 -1.37 6.90 2.21
C LEU A 63 0.14 7.18 2.24
N GLY A 64 0.52 8.39 1.86
CA GLY A 64 1.91 8.85 1.81
C GLY A 64 2.32 9.71 3.01
N LYS A 65 3.62 9.87 3.20
CA LYS A 65 4.17 10.89 4.12
C LYS A 65 3.97 12.29 3.52
N LYS A 66 3.71 13.30 4.38
CA LYS A 66 3.54 14.68 3.96
C LYS A 66 4.78 15.22 3.21
N GLU A 67 5.96 14.79 3.61
CA GLU A 67 7.22 15.18 3.00
C GLU A 67 7.32 14.78 1.51
N LEU A 68 6.63 13.72 1.09
CA LEU A 68 6.60 13.30 -0.31
C LEU A 68 5.96 14.34 -1.23
N LEU A 69 5.10 15.21 -0.68
CA LEU A 69 4.47 16.31 -1.42
C LEU A 69 5.50 17.28 -2.03
N TYR A 70 6.64 17.42 -1.36
CA TYR A 70 7.71 18.34 -1.76
C TYR A 70 8.78 17.70 -2.67
N VAL A 71 8.66 16.40 -2.96
CA VAL A 71 9.56 15.73 -3.91
C VAL A 71 9.14 16.13 -5.33
N PRO A 72 10.05 16.74 -6.12
CA PRO A 72 9.74 17.16 -7.49
C PRO A 72 9.17 16.01 -8.32
N PHE A 73 8.18 16.30 -9.15
CA PHE A 73 7.42 15.38 -9.99
C PHE A 73 6.59 14.35 -9.21
N LEU A 74 7.16 13.68 -8.21
CA LEU A 74 6.46 12.66 -7.42
C LEU A 74 5.32 13.27 -6.59
N GLY A 75 5.60 14.37 -5.88
CA GLY A 75 4.61 15.05 -5.03
C GLY A 75 3.43 15.56 -5.85
N GLN A 76 3.69 16.22 -6.96
CA GLN A 76 2.66 16.70 -7.88
C GLN A 76 1.84 15.56 -8.45
N PHE A 77 2.50 14.49 -8.90
CA PHE A 77 1.84 13.29 -9.40
C PHE A 77 0.92 12.67 -8.35
N MET A 78 1.43 12.44 -7.15
CA MET A 78 0.65 11.86 -6.06
C MET A 78 -0.54 12.75 -5.68
N TRP A 79 -0.36 14.07 -5.62
CA TRP A 79 -1.42 15.02 -5.31
C TRP A 79 -2.51 15.05 -6.40
N LEU A 80 -2.12 15.11 -7.66
CA LEU A 80 -3.03 15.06 -8.81
C LEU A 80 -3.80 13.74 -8.86
N GLY A 81 -3.17 12.64 -8.44
CA GLY A 81 -3.80 11.32 -8.32
C GLY A 81 -4.82 11.20 -7.18
N GLY A 82 -4.95 12.22 -6.33
CA GLY A 82 -5.87 12.19 -5.18
C GLY A 82 -5.35 11.36 -4.01
N ASN A 83 -4.05 11.10 -3.96
CA ASN A 83 -3.44 10.39 -2.84
C ASN A 83 -3.47 11.24 -1.56
N VAL A 84 -3.41 10.58 -0.42
CA VAL A 84 -3.54 11.20 0.90
C VAL A 84 -2.18 11.34 1.53
N PHE A 85 -1.94 12.51 2.11
CA PHE A 85 -0.70 12.80 2.81
C PHE A 85 -0.96 12.99 4.30
N VAL A 86 -0.15 12.32 5.10
CA VAL A 86 -0.26 12.35 6.56
C VAL A 86 0.99 12.93 7.18
N ASP A 87 0.81 13.90 8.06
CA ASP A 87 1.86 14.39 8.93
C ASP A 87 2.01 13.45 10.13
N ARG A 88 3.01 12.57 10.07
CA ARG A 88 3.25 11.56 11.11
C ARG A 88 3.84 12.14 12.39
N LYS A 89 4.32 13.38 12.36
CA LYS A 89 4.84 14.09 13.52
C LYS A 89 3.73 14.76 14.32
N ASN A 90 2.60 15.06 13.68
CA ASN A 90 1.44 15.69 14.32
C ASN A 90 0.29 14.69 14.42
N ARG A 91 0.15 14.07 15.61
CA ARG A 91 -0.88 13.05 15.87
C ARG A 91 -2.30 13.58 15.70
N ALA A 92 -2.60 14.80 16.16
CA ALA A 92 -3.94 15.38 16.04
C ALA A 92 -4.32 15.61 14.58
N SER A 93 -3.39 16.15 13.77
CA SER A 93 -3.57 16.32 12.32
C SER A 93 -3.76 14.98 11.61
N ALA A 94 -2.99 13.96 12.00
CA ALA A 94 -3.10 12.63 11.43
C ALA A 94 -4.48 12.02 11.70
N ILE A 95 -5.00 12.12 12.92
CA ILE A 95 -6.35 11.63 13.29
C ILE A 95 -7.41 12.36 12.46
N LYS A 96 -7.39 13.69 12.42
CA LYS A 96 -8.36 14.47 11.65
C LYS A 96 -8.36 14.11 10.16
N THR A 97 -7.19 13.84 9.61
CA THR A 97 -7.05 13.38 8.21
C THR A 97 -7.72 12.01 8.04
N MET A 98 -7.52 11.09 8.97
CA MET A 98 -8.14 9.76 8.93
C MET A 98 -9.66 9.82 9.05
N ASP A 99 -10.20 10.71 9.91
CA ASP A 99 -11.64 10.89 10.09
C ASP A 99 -12.35 11.31 8.79
N SER A 100 -11.75 12.26 8.08
CA SER A 100 -12.33 12.77 6.83
C SER A 100 -12.25 11.77 5.66
N ILE A 101 -11.25 10.90 5.70
CA ILE A 101 -10.96 10.00 4.59
C ILE A 101 -11.94 8.84 4.48
N GLY A 102 -12.44 8.33 5.62
CA GLY A 102 -13.37 7.21 5.62
C GLY A 102 -14.67 7.51 4.85
N ALA A 103 -15.24 8.69 5.05
CA ALA A 103 -16.41 9.14 4.30
C ALA A 103 -16.10 9.28 2.80
N TYR A 104 -14.93 9.82 2.46
CA TYR A 104 -14.48 9.97 1.09
C TYR A 104 -14.28 8.62 0.40
N MET A 105 -13.68 7.63 1.10
CA MET A 105 -13.49 6.27 0.58
C MET A 105 -14.84 5.60 0.26
N ARG A 106 -15.80 5.67 1.17
CA ARG A 106 -17.14 5.10 0.94
C ARG A 106 -17.85 5.75 -0.23
N LYS A 107 -17.88 7.09 -0.26
CA LYS A 107 -18.55 7.85 -1.32
C LYS A 107 -18.02 7.52 -2.71
N ASN A 108 -16.72 7.28 -2.83
CA ASN A 108 -16.06 7.09 -4.12
C ASN A 108 -15.67 5.62 -4.38
N ASN A 109 -16.09 4.69 -3.54
CA ASN A 109 -15.78 3.26 -3.63
C ASN A 109 -14.27 2.99 -3.79
N LEU A 110 -13.46 3.51 -2.85
CA LEU A 110 -12.00 3.50 -2.94
C LEU A 110 -11.36 2.42 -2.11
N MET A 111 -10.24 1.91 -2.61
CA MET A 111 -9.28 1.16 -1.81
C MET A 111 -8.16 2.10 -1.36
N MET A 112 -7.83 2.08 -0.07
CA MET A 112 -6.65 2.77 0.46
C MET A 112 -5.52 1.78 0.71
N ILE A 113 -4.35 2.06 0.16
CA ILE A 113 -3.16 1.25 0.31
C ILE A 113 -2.30 1.83 1.43
N ILE A 114 -2.03 1.02 2.45
CA ILE A 114 -1.23 1.41 3.63
C ILE A 114 -0.20 0.34 3.93
N TYR A 115 1.02 0.77 4.19
CA TYR A 115 2.07 -0.05 4.78
C TYR A 115 2.13 0.21 6.29
N PRO A 116 1.60 -0.70 7.14
CA PRO A 116 1.43 -0.42 8.57
C PRO A 116 2.77 -0.34 9.33
N GLU A 117 3.84 -0.89 8.80
CA GLU A 117 5.21 -0.72 9.32
C GLU A 117 5.65 0.75 9.32
N GLY A 118 5.17 1.53 8.36
CA GLY A 118 5.43 2.96 8.24
C GLY A 118 6.85 3.31 7.80
N THR A 119 7.69 2.34 7.52
CA THR A 119 9.02 2.45 6.92
C THR A 119 9.34 1.15 6.21
N ARG A 120 10.36 1.14 5.35
CA ARG A 120 10.85 -0.08 4.71
C ARG A 120 11.67 -0.89 5.71
N SER A 121 11.48 -2.22 5.71
CA SER A 121 12.13 -3.12 6.66
C SER A 121 13.58 -3.42 6.27
N HIS A 122 13.86 -3.60 4.99
CA HIS A 122 15.17 -4.02 4.47
C HIS A 122 15.71 -5.30 5.12
N LEU A 123 14.84 -6.16 5.64
CA LEU A 123 15.23 -7.38 6.36
C LEU A 123 15.63 -8.49 5.39
N ALA A 124 16.71 -9.18 5.72
CA ALA A 124 17.15 -10.38 4.99
C ALA A 124 16.26 -11.60 5.31
N THR A 125 15.64 -11.60 6.46
CA THR A 125 14.73 -12.65 6.95
C THR A 125 13.25 -12.29 6.66
N PRO A 126 12.34 -13.26 6.57
CA PRO A 126 10.92 -13.02 6.32
C PRO A 126 10.18 -12.51 7.57
N ASP A 127 10.73 -11.48 8.19
CA ASP A 127 10.16 -10.84 9.37
C ASP A 127 9.46 -9.53 9.04
N LEU A 128 8.63 -9.06 9.97
CA LEU A 128 7.88 -7.83 9.87
C LEU A 128 8.32 -6.83 10.95
N LEU A 129 8.38 -5.55 10.59
CA LEU A 129 8.54 -4.51 11.60
C LEU A 129 7.23 -4.33 12.40
N PRO A 130 7.30 -3.84 13.64
CA PRO A 130 6.11 -3.57 14.44
C PRO A 130 5.10 -2.67 13.71
N PHE A 131 3.84 -3.10 13.67
CA PHE A 131 2.78 -2.38 12.99
C PHE A 131 2.33 -1.14 13.78
N LYS A 132 2.19 -0.03 13.08
CA LYS A 132 1.57 1.18 13.61
C LYS A 132 0.05 1.04 13.57
N LYS A 133 -0.60 1.50 14.62
CA LYS A 133 -2.05 1.33 14.83
C LYS A 133 -2.93 2.10 13.82
N GLY A 134 -2.36 3.04 13.03
CA GLY A 134 -3.13 3.96 12.19
C GLY A 134 -4.08 3.30 11.19
N ALA A 135 -3.62 2.27 10.46
CA ALA A 135 -4.46 1.54 9.51
C ALA A 135 -5.64 0.82 10.19
N PHE A 136 -5.39 0.23 11.36
CA PHE A 136 -6.40 -0.50 12.12
C PHE A 136 -7.40 0.44 12.78
N HIS A 137 -6.96 1.58 13.32
CA HIS A 137 -7.86 2.63 13.80
C HIS A 137 -8.77 3.15 12.69
N LEU A 138 -8.23 3.39 11.51
CA LEU A 138 -9.02 3.80 10.35
C LEU A 138 -10.09 2.74 10.02
N ALA A 139 -9.71 1.47 9.97
CA ALA A 139 -10.64 0.38 9.67
C ALA A 139 -11.79 0.30 10.67
N VAL A 140 -11.47 0.34 11.97
CA VAL A 140 -12.48 0.32 13.04
C VAL A 140 -13.40 1.54 12.97
N GLN A 141 -12.83 2.72 12.81
CA GLN A 141 -13.60 3.97 12.77
C GLN A 141 -14.50 4.08 11.55
N THR A 142 -14.00 3.61 10.42
CA THR A 142 -14.74 3.67 9.15
C THR A 142 -15.60 2.43 8.91
N GLN A 143 -15.48 1.37 9.72
CA GLN A 143 -16.12 0.08 9.49
C GLN A 143 -15.82 -0.49 8.08
N LEU A 144 -14.63 -0.19 7.57
CA LEU A 144 -14.15 -0.72 6.30
C LEU A 144 -13.33 -1.99 6.51
N PRO A 145 -13.47 -2.99 5.64
CA PRO A 145 -12.70 -4.22 5.73
C PRO A 145 -11.22 -3.96 5.46
N ILE A 146 -10.37 -4.77 6.10
CA ILE A 146 -8.94 -4.84 5.80
C ILE A 146 -8.70 -6.03 4.87
N ILE A 147 -7.94 -5.79 3.81
CA ILE A 147 -7.43 -6.81 2.91
C ILE A 147 -5.92 -6.91 3.13
N PRO A 148 -5.44 -7.92 3.87
CA PRO A 148 -4.02 -8.16 3.99
C PRO A 148 -3.41 -8.60 2.66
N VAL A 149 -2.25 -8.04 2.34
CA VAL A 149 -1.46 -8.43 1.18
C VAL A 149 -0.04 -8.72 1.64
N VAL A 150 0.41 -9.92 1.38
CA VAL A 150 1.73 -10.38 1.80
C VAL A 150 2.60 -10.59 0.56
N CYS A 151 3.68 -9.84 0.48
CA CYS A 151 4.75 -10.09 -0.48
C CYS A 151 5.81 -10.96 0.18
N GLU A 152 6.21 -12.06 -0.48
CA GLU A 152 7.31 -12.91 0.02
C GLU A 152 8.58 -12.08 0.24
N ASN A 153 9.46 -12.56 1.10
CA ASN A 153 10.77 -11.91 1.26
C ASN A 153 11.59 -12.09 -0.03
N TYR A 154 11.99 -10.99 -0.63
CA TYR A 154 12.74 -10.98 -1.87
C TYR A 154 14.18 -10.47 -1.71
N TYR A 155 14.74 -10.53 -0.49
CA TYR A 155 16.13 -10.16 -0.24
C TYR A 155 17.11 -10.94 -1.13
N ARG A 156 16.75 -12.18 -1.49
CA ARG A 156 17.50 -13.01 -2.44
C ARG A 156 17.63 -12.39 -3.85
N LEU A 157 16.64 -11.57 -4.25
CA LEU A 157 16.61 -10.92 -5.58
C LEU A 157 17.15 -9.49 -5.52
N TYR A 158 16.92 -8.81 -4.39
CA TYR A 158 17.25 -7.41 -4.26
C TYR A 158 17.76 -7.07 -2.86
N ASP A 159 18.96 -6.55 -2.82
CA ASP A 159 19.54 -5.82 -1.70
C ASP A 159 20.07 -4.48 -2.21
N SER A 160 19.75 -3.40 -1.51
CA SER A 160 20.04 -2.03 -1.97
C SER A 160 21.53 -1.72 -2.14
N LYS A 161 22.42 -2.55 -1.60
CA LYS A 161 23.87 -2.34 -1.60
C LYS A 161 24.62 -3.31 -2.51
N THR A 162 24.14 -4.54 -2.64
CA THR A 162 24.95 -5.63 -3.18
C THR A 162 24.29 -6.44 -4.29
N ARG A 163 22.96 -6.39 -4.44
CA ARG A 163 22.27 -7.32 -5.32
C ARG A 163 21.08 -6.71 -6.03
N PHE A 164 21.03 -6.95 -7.33
CA PHE A 164 19.86 -6.67 -8.13
C PHE A 164 19.75 -7.77 -9.21
N GLU A 165 18.97 -8.79 -8.90
CA GLU A 165 18.77 -9.94 -9.76
C GLU A 165 17.31 -10.03 -10.18
N GLY A 166 17.07 -10.41 -11.41
CA GLY A 166 15.72 -10.75 -11.86
C GLY A 166 15.22 -12.04 -11.21
N GLY A 167 13.93 -12.25 -11.24
CA GLY A 167 13.34 -13.48 -10.73
C GLY A 167 11.85 -13.39 -10.52
N ARG A 168 11.28 -14.48 -9.98
CA ARG A 168 9.86 -14.56 -9.67
C ARG A 168 9.60 -14.09 -8.24
N LEU A 169 8.57 -13.26 -8.09
CA LEU A 169 8.09 -12.72 -6.82
C LEU A 169 6.63 -13.10 -6.62
N ARG A 170 6.30 -13.68 -5.47
CA ARG A 170 4.93 -14.04 -5.12
C ARG A 170 4.34 -13.00 -4.15
N VAL A 171 3.12 -12.61 -4.46
CA VAL A 171 2.31 -11.72 -3.63
C VAL A 171 0.97 -12.42 -3.42
N ALA A 172 0.50 -12.51 -2.19
CA ALA A 172 -0.79 -13.11 -1.87
C ALA A 172 -1.72 -12.07 -1.25
N ALA A 173 -2.92 -11.94 -1.80
CA ALA A 173 -4.02 -11.28 -1.10
C ALA A 173 -4.73 -12.30 -0.22
N VAL A 174 -4.99 -11.93 1.03
CA VAL A 174 -5.64 -12.82 2.00
C VAL A 174 -7.10 -12.41 2.15
N SER A 175 -7.98 -13.37 2.41
CA SER A 175 -9.39 -13.10 2.69
C SER A 175 -9.51 -12.04 3.79
N TYR A 176 -10.30 -11.02 3.54
CA TYR A 176 -10.47 -9.96 4.52
C TYR A 176 -11.20 -10.45 5.77
N THR A 177 -10.80 -9.90 6.90
CA THR A 177 -11.48 -10.10 8.17
C THR A 177 -12.18 -8.82 8.60
N HIS A 178 -13.44 -8.94 9.04
CA HIS A 178 -14.09 -7.86 9.77
C HIS A 178 -13.40 -7.73 11.12
N LEU A 179 -12.84 -6.54 11.39
CA LEU A 179 -12.36 -6.23 12.73
C LEU A 179 -13.58 -5.98 13.64
N THR A 180 -14.01 -7.01 14.33
CA THR A 180 -14.89 -6.83 15.49
C THR A 180 -14.03 -6.38 16.65
N LEU A 181 -14.32 -5.21 17.22
CA LEU A 181 -13.78 -4.87 18.53
C LEU A 181 -14.21 -5.93 19.51
N PRO A 182 -13.31 -6.44 20.39
CA PRO A 182 -13.75 -7.25 21.50
C PRO A 182 -14.76 -6.41 22.30
N THR A 183 -15.99 -6.87 22.37
CA THR A 183 -16.99 -6.35 23.30
C THR A 183 -16.37 -6.45 24.68
N LYS A 184 -16.16 -5.32 25.34
CA LYS A 184 -15.80 -5.34 26.74
C LYS A 184 -16.93 -6.07 27.47
N ALA A 185 -16.61 -7.27 27.97
CA ALA A 185 -17.41 -7.93 28.98
C ALA A 185 -17.35 -7.14 30.30
#